data_e06ccdb37aa2f8c474fddfab089c7996
#
_entry.id   e06ccdb37aa2f8c474fddfab089c7996
#
_cell.length_a   1.000
_cell.length_b   1.000
_cell.length_c   1.000
_cell.angle_alpha   90.00
_cell.angle_beta   90.00
_cell.angle_gamma   90.00
#
_symmetry.space_group_name_H-M   'P 1'
#
loop_
_entity.id
_entity.type
_entity.pdbx_description
1 polymer ?
#
loop_
_entity_poly.entity_id
_entity_poly.type
_entity_poly.pdbx_seq_one_letter_code
_entity_poly.pdbx_strand_id
1 'polypeptide(L)'
;MKYDFDTIVLRRGTNSYKWDTPKEKNVLPMWVADMDFRTAPAIVEALQRRVAHGIFGYTKVPETYYDAVVWWFEDRHRWRIDPRWIIYTSGVVPALSAIIKALTVPGDKVIVQTPAYNCFYSSIRNDGCELSANNLIYRDGRYMIDFDDLAAKAADPKAKILLLCNPHNPVGRVWTPEELRHIGDICLRNGVFVVADEIHCELSL
;
A
#
# COMPACT_ATOMS: atom_id res chain seq x y z
N MET A 1 10.85 -27.62 1.92
CA MET A 1 10.90 -27.33 3.38
C MET A 1 9.47 -27.05 3.83
N LYS A 2 8.98 -27.73 4.86
CA LYS A 2 7.61 -27.48 5.36
C LYS A 2 7.69 -26.33 6.37
N TYR A 3 6.96 -25.26 6.15
CA TYR A 3 6.86 -24.14 7.10
C TYR A 3 5.93 -24.53 8.25
N ASP A 4 6.24 -24.03 9.46
CA ASP A 4 5.44 -24.24 10.65
C ASP A 4 4.52 -23.03 10.89
N PHE A 5 3.22 -23.24 10.70
CA PHE A 5 2.18 -22.25 10.94
C PHE A 5 1.33 -22.58 12.18
N ASP A 6 1.62 -23.70 12.85
CA ASP A 6 0.82 -24.21 13.96
C ASP A 6 1.42 -23.85 15.33
N THR A 7 2.73 -23.69 15.40
CA THR A 7 3.40 -23.32 16.66
C THR A 7 3.06 -21.90 17.08
N ILE A 8 2.44 -21.78 18.27
CA ILE A 8 2.11 -20.47 18.84
C ILE A 8 3.40 -19.76 19.29
N VAL A 9 3.63 -18.59 18.75
CA VAL A 9 4.72 -17.70 19.14
C VAL A 9 4.19 -16.61 20.07
N LEU A 10 4.63 -16.62 21.33
CA LEU A 10 4.24 -15.60 22.31
C LEU A 10 4.84 -14.25 21.92
N ARG A 11 4.00 -13.24 21.72
CA ARG A 11 4.40 -11.89 21.29
C ARG A 11 4.17 -10.81 22.35
N ARG A 12 3.46 -11.12 23.43
CA ARG A 12 3.30 -10.18 24.55
C ARG A 12 4.62 -10.01 25.30
N GLY A 13 4.96 -8.79 25.67
CA GLY A 13 6.22 -8.46 26.34
C GLY A 13 7.43 -8.44 25.42
N THR A 14 7.22 -8.37 24.10
CA THR A 14 8.30 -8.30 23.09
C THR A 14 8.39 -6.96 22.39
N ASN A 15 7.71 -5.93 22.90
CA ASN A 15 7.52 -4.63 22.27
C ASN A 15 6.72 -4.72 20.94
N SER A 16 5.87 -5.72 20.81
CA SER A 16 4.97 -5.85 19.66
C SER A 16 3.90 -4.76 19.71
N TYR A 17 3.87 -3.87 18.72
CA TYR A 17 2.83 -2.85 18.61
C TYR A 17 1.43 -3.45 18.58
N LYS A 18 1.25 -4.57 17.90
CA LYS A 18 -0.02 -5.31 17.81
C LYS A 18 -0.46 -5.86 19.15
N TRP A 19 0.46 -6.52 19.88
CA TRP A 19 0.13 -7.31 21.08
C TRP A 19 0.29 -6.54 22.40
N ASP A 20 1.16 -5.53 22.45
CA ASP A 20 1.48 -4.84 23.71
C ASP A 20 0.75 -3.48 23.83
N THR A 21 0.13 -2.98 22.74
CA THR A 21 -0.69 -1.76 22.78
C THR A 21 -2.02 -1.93 23.52
N PRO A 22 -2.82 -3.04 23.33
CA PRO A 22 -4.03 -3.24 24.11
C PRO A 22 -3.70 -3.49 25.58
N LYS A 23 -4.32 -2.68 26.47
CA LYS A 23 -4.12 -2.80 27.92
C LYS A 23 -4.75 -4.08 28.50
N GLU A 24 -5.85 -4.54 27.92
CA GLU A 24 -6.56 -5.74 28.32
C GLU A 24 -5.84 -6.99 27.83
N LYS A 25 -5.47 -7.85 28.74
CA LYS A 25 -4.71 -9.08 28.44
C LYS A 25 -5.49 -10.15 27.66
N ASN A 26 -6.83 -10.11 27.75
CA ASN A 26 -7.71 -11.14 27.18
C ASN A 26 -8.27 -10.74 25.81
N VAL A 27 -7.80 -9.64 25.23
CA VAL A 27 -8.21 -9.20 23.89
C VAL A 27 -7.31 -9.85 22.84
N LEU A 28 -7.91 -10.48 21.83
CA LEU A 28 -7.22 -10.94 20.64
C LEU A 28 -7.07 -9.76 19.67
N PRO A 29 -5.86 -9.24 19.43
CA PRO A 29 -5.66 -8.11 18.54
C PRO A 29 -5.76 -8.56 17.08
N MET A 30 -6.66 -7.92 16.31
CA MET A 30 -6.88 -8.18 14.88
C MET A 30 -6.83 -6.92 14.03
N TRP A 31 -6.14 -5.88 14.50
CA TRP A 31 -6.17 -4.54 13.91
C TRP A 31 -4.91 -4.17 13.11
N VAL A 32 -3.80 -4.87 13.32
CA VAL A 32 -2.57 -4.70 12.54
C VAL A 32 -2.33 -5.96 11.71
N ALA A 33 -1.91 -5.77 10.47
CA ALA A 33 -1.78 -6.85 9.50
C ALA A 33 -0.52 -7.71 9.64
N ASP A 34 0.39 -7.40 10.59
CA ASP A 34 1.56 -8.25 10.83
C ASP A 34 1.15 -9.66 11.30
N MET A 35 1.75 -10.66 10.68
CA MET A 35 1.42 -12.06 10.94
C MET A 35 2.08 -12.56 12.22
N ASP A 36 1.45 -13.54 12.86
CA ASP A 36 1.95 -14.15 14.10
C ASP A 36 2.77 -15.44 13.85
N PHE A 37 3.15 -15.68 12.61
CA PHE A 37 4.00 -16.79 12.18
C PHE A 37 5.48 -16.37 12.17
N ARG A 38 6.36 -17.36 12.38
CA ARG A 38 7.79 -17.14 12.18
C ARG A 38 8.09 -16.83 10.71
N THR A 39 8.99 -15.89 10.51
CA THR A 39 9.53 -15.58 9.18
C THR A 39 10.20 -16.80 8.57
N ALA A 40 10.12 -16.96 7.26
CA ALA A 40 10.71 -18.06 6.53
C ALA A 40 12.21 -18.25 6.88
N PRO A 41 12.69 -19.49 7.11
CA PRO A 41 14.06 -19.75 7.55
C PRO A 41 15.12 -19.10 6.64
N ALA A 42 14.93 -19.13 5.32
CA ALA A 42 15.86 -18.51 4.38
C ALA A 42 16.05 -17.01 4.60
N ILE A 43 14.97 -16.29 4.99
CA ILE A 43 15.03 -14.86 5.33
C ILE A 43 15.81 -14.67 6.64
N VAL A 44 15.51 -15.49 7.66
CA VAL A 44 16.21 -15.42 8.95
C VAL A 44 17.71 -15.66 8.76
N GLU A 45 18.08 -16.68 7.99
CA GLU A 45 19.49 -16.99 7.68
C GLU A 45 20.19 -15.86 6.92
N ALA A 46 19.51 -15.22 5.97
CA ALA A 46 20.06 -14.08 5.24
C ALA A 46 20.33 -12.88 6.18
N LEU A 47 19.40 -12.60 7.08
CA LEU A 47 19.55 -11.55 8.09
C LEU A 47 20.68 -11.89 9.07
N GLN A 48 20.80 -13.14 9.54
CA GLN A 48 21.88 -13.57 10.43
C GLN A 48 23.26 -13.41 9.78
N ARG A 49 23.41 -13.81 8.50
CA ARG A 49 24.67 -13.57 7.76
C ARG A 49 25.00 -12.09 7.70
N ARG A 50 24.02 -11.23 7.45
CA ARG A 50 24.25 -9.78 7.40
C ARG A 50 24.62 -9.20 8.76
N VAL A 51 23.98 -9.65 9.82
CA VAL A 51 24.32 -9.25 11.21
C VAL A 51 25.72 -9.71 11.59
N ALA A 52 26.08 -10.95 11.26
CA ALA A 52 27.43 -11.51 11.54
C ALA A 52 28.56 -10.75 10.82
N HIS A 53 28.27 -10.12 9.67
CA HIS A 53 29.22 -9.24 8.99
C HIS A 53 29.60 -8.01 9.83
N GLY A 54 28.69 -7.48 10.65
CA GLY A 54 28.93 -6.48 11.69
C GLY A 54 29.16 -5.03 11.22
N ILE A 55 29.19 -4.75 9.91
CA ILE A 55 29.38 -3.40 9.37
C ILE A 55 28.08 -2.94 8.70
N PHE A 56 27.43 -1.92 9.26
CA PHE A 56 26.12 -1.40 8.86
C PHE A 56 26.25 0.03 8.31
N GLY A 57 27.14 0.23 7.35
CA GLY A 57 27.32 1.53 6.70
C GLY A 57 26.31 1.78 5.57
N TYR A 58 26.62 2.72 4.70
CA TYR A 58 25.83 2.99 3.50
C TYR A 58 25.78 1.76 2.61
N THR A 59 24.60 1.25 2.32
CA THR A 59 24.37 0.04 1.53
C THR A 59 23.77 0.40 0.17
N LYS A 60 24.39 -0.06 -0.91
CA LYS A 60 23.79 0.00 -2.25
C LYS A 60 22.80 -1.15 -2.39
N VAL A 61 21.63 -0.89 -2.98
CA VAL A 61 20.68 -1.95 -3.37
C VAL A 61 21.33 -2.79 -4.47
N PRO A 62 21.46 -4.12 -4.29
CA PRO A 62 22.12 -4.97 -5.27
C PRO A 62 21.24 -5.20 -6.50
N GLU A 63 21.87 -5.51 -7.64
CA GLU A 63 21.17 -5.85 -8.90
C GLU A 63 20.18 -7.01 -8.71
N THR A 64 20.55 -8.00 -7.92
CA THR A 64 19.70 -9.16 -7.60
C THR A 64 18.37 -8.81 -6.96
N TYR A 65 18.26 -7.63 -6.33
CA TYR A 65 16.97 -7.13 -5.83
C TYR A 65 16.04 -6.77 -6.99
N TYR A 66 16.55 -6.02 -7.96
CA TYR A 66 15.79 -5.62 -9.14
C TYR A 66 15.40 -6.84 -9.99
N ASP A 67 16.34 -7.79 -10.17
CA ASP A 67 16.07 -9.03 -10.88
C ASP A 67 14.94 -9.84 -10.20
N ALA A 68 14.95 -9.92 -8.87
CA ALA A 68 13.91 -10.62 -8.13
C ALA A 68 12.52 -9.95 -8.26
N VAL A 69 12.47 -8.61 -8.26
CA VAL A 69 11.22 -7.88 -8.46
C VAL A 69 10.70 -8.07 -9.89
N VAL A 70 11.56 -7.93 -10.90
CA VAL A 70 11.18 -8.14 -12.32
C VAL A 70 10.68 -9.57 -12.54
N TRP A 71 11.41 -10.57 -12.01
CA TRP A 71 11.00 -11.96 -12.07
C TRP A 71 9.63 -12.19 -11.41
N TRP A 72 9.39 -11.62 -10.22
CA TRP A 72 8.11 -11.77 -9.51
C TRP A 72 6.93 -11.23 -10.33
N PHE A 73 7.07 -10.03 -10.89
CA PHE A 73 6.03 -9.44 -11.72
C PHE A 73 5.77 -10.25 -13.01
N GLU A 74 6.83 -10.76 -13.66
CA GLU A 74 6.69 -11.59 -14.84
C GLU A 74 6.05 -12.94 -14.54
N ASP A 75 6.48 -13.62 -13.46
CA ASP A 75 5.97 -14.94 -13.07
C ASP A 75 4.53 -14.89 -12.53
N ARG A 76 4.26 -13.96 -11.61
CA ARG A 76 2.99 -13.90 -10.88
C ARG A 76 1.91 -13.10 -11.61
N HIS A 77 2.29 -12.02 -12.26
CA HIS A 77 1.35 -11.05 -12.86
C HIS A 77 1.39 -11.03 -14.39
N ARG A 78 2.27 -11.83 -15.01
CA ARG A 78 2.48 -11.85 -16.46
C ARG A 78 2.83 -10.48 -17.03
N TRP A 79 3.49 -9.67 -16.23
CA TRP A 79 3.87 -8.31 -16.57
C TRP A 79 5.38 -8.13 -16.43
N ARG A 80 6.04 -8.00 -17.58
CA ARG A 80 7.49 -7.75 -17.62
C ARG A 80 7.73 -6.25 -17.47
N ILE A 81 8.14 -5.84 -16.28
CA ILE A 81 8.51 -4.46 -15.97
C ILE A 81 9.96 -4.18 -16.35
N ASP A 82 10.27 -2.93 -16.69
CA ASP A 82 11.66 -2.49 -16.88
C ASP A 82 12.30 -2.21 -15.52
N PRO A 83 13.46 -2.78 -15.17
CA PRO A 83 14.12 -2.52 -13.89
C PRO A 83 14.41 -1.03 -13.63
N ARG A 84 14.51 -0.21 -14.70
CA ARG A 84 14.68 1.25 -14.58
C ARG A 84 13.44 1.97 -14.05
N TRP A 85 12.29 1.32 -14.03
CA TRP A 85 11.05 1.87 -13.45
C TRP A 85 10.98 1.67 -11.95
N ILE A 86 11.86 0.84 -11.39
CA ILE A 86 11.84 0.50 -9.97
C ILE A 86 12.58 1.59 -9.19
N ILE A 87 11.86 2.27 -8.31
CA ILE A 87 12.42 3.21 -7.35
C ILE A 87 12.30 2.61 -5.95
N TYR A 88 13.44 2.33 -5.34
CA TYR A 88 13.48 1.80 -3.98
C TYR A 88 13.16 2.87 -2.95
N THR A 89 12.28 2.55 -2.01
CA THR A 89 11.92 3.40 -0.87
C THR A 89 11.93 2.59 0.43
N SER A 90 11.95 3.28 1.57
CA SER A 90 11.92 2.64 2.89
C SER A 90 10.54 2.14 3.32
N GLY A 91 9.53 2.24 2.45
CA GLY A 91 8.17 1.76 2.69
C GLY A 91 7.15 2.51 1.86
N VAL A 92 5.89 2.01 1.83
CA VAL A 92 4.81 2.57 1.02
C VAL A 92 4.42 3.98 1.47
N VAL A 93 4.29 4.23 2.78
CA VAL A 93 3.89 5.56 3.28
C VAL A 93 4.90 6.66 2.93
N PRO A 94 6.24 6.46 3.11
CA PRO A 94 7.24 7.38 2.58
C PRO A 94 7.18 7.56 1.07
N ALA A 95 6.90 6.49 0.31
CA ALA A 95 6.74 6.56 -1.14
C ALA A 95 5.56 7.44 -1.55
N LEU A 96 4.40 7.27 -0.91
CA LEU A 96 3.21 8.09 -1.16
C LEU A 96 3.47 9.57 -0.89
N SER A 97 4.09 9.91 0.24
CA SER A 97 4.47 11.31 0.54
C SER A 97 5.43 11.87 -0.49
N ALA A 98 6.43 11.09 -0.91
CA ALA A 98 7.37 11.53 -1.94
C ALA A 98 6.69 11.77 -3.29
N ILE A 99 5.75 10.91 -3.70
CA ILE A 99 4.99 11.04 -4.94
C ILE A 99 4.06 12.27 -4.89
N ILE A 100 3.31 12.45 -3.79
CA ILE A 100 2.45 13.62 -3.60
C ILE A 100 3.29 14.88 -3.75
N LYS A 101 4.38 14.99 -3.00
CA LYS A 101 5.28 16.15 -3.04
C LYS A 101 5.90 16.39 -4.42
N ALA A 102 6.14 15.35 -5.20
CA ALA A 102 6.72 15.48 -6.55
C ALA A 102 5.72 15.94 -7.61
N LEU A 103 4.43 15.64 -7.42
CA LEU A 103 3.38 15.86 -8.42
C LEU A 103 2.39 16.98 -8.06
N THR A 104 2.53 17.60 -6.88
CA THR A 104 1.60 18.62 -6.40
C THR A 104 2.32 19.80 -5.79
N VAL A 105 1.58 20.88 -5.60
CA VAL A 105 1.97 22.03 -4.76
C VAL A 105 0.95 22.22 -3.64
N PRO A 106 1.29 22.91 -2.53
CA PRO A 106 0.33 23.20 -1.46
C PRO A 106 -0.96 23.85 -2.00
N GLY A 107 -2.12 23.32 -1.57
CA GLY A 107 -3.44 23.74 -2.04
C GLY A 107 -3.97 22.96 -3.25
N ASP A 108 -3.18 22.07 -3.85
CA ASP A 108 -3.69 21.09 -4.80
C ASP A 108 -4.52 20.02 -4.09
N LYS A 109 -5.38 19.33 -4.84
CA LYS A 109 -6.28 18.31 -4.32
C LYS A 109 -5.83 16.91 -4.71
N VAL A 110 -5.93 16.01 -3.73
CA VAL A 110 -5.71 14.57 -3.90
C VAL A 110 -7.03 13.85 -3.66
N ILE A 111 -7.52 13.15 -4.69
CA ILE A 111 -8.77 12.38 -4.63
C ILE A 111 -8.48 11.04 -3.93
N VAL A 112 -9.37 10.62 -3.03
CA VAL A 112 -9.30 9.33 -2.33
C VAL A 112 -10.69 8.74 -2.20
N GLN A 113 -10.87 7.46 -2.55
CA GLN A 113 -12.09 6.72 -2.20
C GLN A 113 -12.14 6.50 -0.69
N THR A 114 -13.21 6.98 -0.04
CA THR A 114 -13.36 6.87 1.42
C THR A 114 -14.51 5.93 1.81
N PRO A 115 -14.38 5.18 2.95
CA PRO A 115 -13.28 5.21 3.92
C PRO A 115 -11.98 4.63 3.36
N ALA A 116 -10.83 5.14 3.78
CA ALA A 116 -9.51 4.75 3.29
C ALA A 116 -8.52 4.53 4.44
N TYR A 117 -7.36 4.01 4.09
CA TYR A 117 -6.26 3.85 5.03
C TYR A 117 -5.81 5.20 5.59
N ASN A 118 -5.67 5.27 6.93
CA ASN A 118 -5.45 6.54 7.65
C ASN A 118 -4.18 7.29 7.21
N CYS A 119 -3.14 6.58 6.77
CA CYS A 119 -1.91 7.22 6.29
C CYS A 119 -2.09 8.03 4.99
N PHE A 120 -3.13 7.75 4.19
CA PHE A 120 -3.45 8.59 3.03
C PHE A 120 -3.77 10.01 3.47
N TYR A 121 -4.63 10.15 4.48
CA TYR A 121 -5.02 11.47 5.02
C TYR A 121 -3.84 12.24 5.60
N SER A 122 -2.94 11.56 6.32
CA SER A 122 -1.75 12.20 6.90
C SER A 122 -0.75 12.61 5.83
N SER A 123 -0.48 11.77 4.83
CA SER A 123 0.42 12.10 3.71
C SER A 123 -0.07 13.32 2.95
N ILE A 124 -1.37 13.38 2.61
CA ILE A 124 -1.98 14.52 1.91
C ILE A 124 -1.81 15.81 2.73
N ARG A 125 -2.19 15.79 4.02
CA ARG A 125 -2.10 16.99 4.86
C ARG A 125 -0.67 17.45 5.11
N ASN A 126 0.27 16.51 5.31
CA ASN A 126 1.66 16.84 5.60
C ASN A 126 2.35 17.54 4.42
N ASP A 127 1.90 17.28 3.19
CA ASP A 127 2.41 17.92 1.98
C ASP A 127 1.61 19.18 1.60
N GLY A 128 0.70 19.64 2.48
CA GLY A 128 -0.08 20.87 2.31
C GLY A 128 -1.20 20.77 1.26
N CYS A 129 -1.55 19.55 0.85
CA CYS A 129 -2.62 19.28 -0.09
C CYS A 129 -3.98 19.15 0.59
N GLU A 130 -5.04 19.31 -0.19
CA GLU A 130 -6.42 19.15 0.25
C GLU A 130 -6.95 17.75 -0.12
N LEU A 131 -7.65 17.11 0.82
CA LEU A 131 -8.36 15.88 0.54
C LEU A 131 -9.61 16.16 -0.30
N SER A 132 -9.76 15.49 -1.44
CA SER A 132 -10.98 15.42 -2.22
C SER A 132 -11.60 14.03 -2.05
N ALA A 133 -12.50 13.89 -1.08
CA ALA A 133 -13.07 12.59 -0.73
C ALA A 133 -14.15 12.15 -1.73
N ASN A 134 -13.89 11.06 -2.48
CA ASN A 134 -14.88 10.33 -3.26
C ASN A 134 -15.48 9.23 -2.37
N ASN A 135 -16.62 9.53 -1.75
CA ASN A 135 -17.22 8.61 -0.80
C ASN A 135 -17.79 7.37 -1.49
N LEU A 136 -17.36 6.19 -1.06
CA LEU A 136 -17.90 4.93 -1.54
C LEU A 136 -19.36 4.78 -1.12
N ILE A 137 -20.19 4.27 -2.02
CA ILE A 137 -21.60 3.95 -1.77
C ILE A 137 -21.68 2.55 -1.18
N TYR A 138 -22.27 2.42 0.01
CA TYR A 138 -22.56 1.10 0.60
C TYR A 138 -24.00 0.71 0.31
N ARG A 139 -24.20 -0.39 -0.43
CA ARG A 139 -25.51 -0.93 -0.73
C ARG A 139 -25.44 -2.46 -0.79
N ASP A 140 -26.44 -3.11 -0.21
CA ASP A 140 -26.59 -4.58 -0.24
C ASP A 140 -25.35 -5.35 0.21
N GLY A 141 -24.69 -4.89 1.27
CA GLY A 141 -23.48 -5.51 1.82
C GLY A 141 -22.20 -5.24 1.02
N ARG A 142 -22.23 -4.37 0.01
CA ARG A 142 -21.11 -4.12 -0.89
C ARG A 142 -20.79 -2.63 -1.01
N TYR A 143 -19.51 -2.31 -1.04
CA TYR A 143 -19.04 -0.97 -1.39
C TYR A 143 -18.88 -0.81 -2.89
N MET A 144 -19.29 0.33 -3.42
CA MET A 144 -19.21 0.69 -4.84
C MET A 144 -18.63 2.09 -4.99
N ILE A 145 -17.99 2.35 -6.12
CA ILE A 145 -17.46 3.67 -6.46
C ILE A 145 -18.61 4.53 -6.98
N ASP A 146 -18.71 5.76 -6.48
CA ASP A 146 -19.54 6.80 -7.09
C ASP A 146 -18.75 7.45 -8.23
N PHE A 147 -19.00 6.97 -9.45
CA PHE A 147 -18.30 7.43 -10.64
C PHE A 147 -18.69 8.84 -11.08
N ASP A 148 -19.93 9.26 -10.81
CA ASP A 148 -20.39 10.61 -11.13
C ASP A 148 -19.69 11.63 -10.22
N ASP A 149 -19.60 11.33 -8.92
CA ASP A 149 -18.84 12.13 -7.96
C ASP A 149 -17.34 12.12 -8.28
N LEU A 150 -16.78 10.97 -8.67
CA LEU A 150 -15.38 10.87 -9.08
C LEU A 150 -15.09 11.75 -10.29
N ALA A 151 -15.96 11.72 -11.32
CA ALA A 151 -15.80 12.53 -12.51
C ALA A 151 -15.89 14.04 -12.20
N ALA A 152 -16.84 14.43 -11.35
CA ALA A 152 -16.96 15.81 -10.89
C ALA A 152 -15.72 16.30 -10.13
N LYS A 153 -15.15 15.47 -9.26
CA LYS A 153 -13.93 15.78 -8.52
C LYS A 153 -12.69 15.83 -9.40
N ALA A 154 -12.58 14.93 -10.36
CA ALA A 154 -11.47 14.91 -11.33
C ALA A 154 -11.48 16.14 -12.25
N ALA A 155 -12.66 16.70 -12.53
CA ALA A 155 -12.80 17.93 -13.35
C ALA A 155 -12.34 19.21 -12.63
N ASP A 156 -12.09 19.16 -11.31
CA ASP A 156 -11.51 20.30 -10.60
C ASP A 156 -10.07 20.54 -11.05
N PRO A 157 -9.69 21.74 -11.53
CA PRO A 157 -8.33 22.02 -12.01
C PRO A 157 -7.24 21.88 -10.94
N LYS A 158 -7.61 21.87 -9.67
CA LYS A 158 -6.72 21.59 -8.55
C LYS A 158 -6.53 20.09 -8.27
N ALA A 159 -7.36 19.22 -8.82
CA ALA A 159 -7.22 17.77 -8.65
C ALA A 159 -6.03 17.28 -9.48
N LYS A 160 -4.99 16.78 -8.81
CA LYS A 160 -3.75 16.32 -9.47
C LYS A 160 -3.55 14.83 -9.37
N ILE A 161 -3.95 14.23 -8.26
CA ILE A 161 -3.70 12.84 -7.96
C ILE A 161 -5.02 12.16 -7.54
N LEU A 162 -5.21 10.92 -7.99
CA LEU A 162 -6.09 9.95 -7.37
C LEU A 162 -5.21 8.91 -6.66
N LEU A 163 -5.30 8.82 -5.33
CA LEU A 163 -4.72 7.70 -4.57
C LEU A 163 -5.71 6.54 -4.58
N LEU A 164 -5.42 5.55 -5.41
CA LEU A 164 -6.21 4.34 -5.56
C LEU A 164 -5.67 3.25 -4.63
N CYS A 165 -6.51 2.71 -3.76
CA CYS A 165 -6.20 1.53 -2.95
C CYS A 165 -6.81 0.28 -3.61
N ASN A 166 -5.98 -0.70 -4.01
CA ASN A 166 -6.48 -1.92 -4.65
C ASN A 166 -5.55 -3.12 -4.39
N PRO A 167 -5.94 -4.09 -3.59
CA PRO A 167 -7.21 -4.24 -2.82
C PRO A 167 -7.47 -3.10 -1.82
N HIS A 168 -8.73 -2.70 -1.68
CA HIS A 168 -9.10 -1.51 -0.93
C HIS A 168 -9.22 -1.76 0.58
N ASN A 169 -8.38 -1.12 1.35
CA ASN A 169 -8.42 -1.09 2.80
C ASN A 169 -9.11 0.20 3.28
N PRO A 170 -10.16 0.15 4.17
CA PRO A 170 -10.54 -0.99 5.00
C PRO A 170 -11.74 -1.82 4.47
N VAL A 171 -12.30 -1.51 3.30
CA VAL A 171 -13.58 -2.10 2.88
C VAL A 171 -13.46 -3.52 2.31
N GLY A 172 -12.23 -4.01 2.08
CA GLY A 172 -11.97 -5.38 1.63
C GLY A 172 -12.42 -5.67 0.19
N ARG A 173 -12.42 -4.65 -0.69
CA ARG A 173 -12.76 -4.77 -2.09
C ARG A 173 -11.54 -4.90 -2.98
N VAL A 174 -11.59 -5.82 -3.94
CA VAL A 174 -10.78 -5.79 -5.16
C VAL A 174 -11.64 -5.19 -6.26
N TRP A 175 -11.18 -4.11 -6.87
CA TRP A 175 -11.90 -3.45 -7.96
C TRP A 175 -11.84 -4.30 -9.23
N THR A 176 -12.96 -4.39 -9.96
CA THR A 176 -13.00 -5.17 -11.20
C THR A 176 -12.20 -4.48 -12.31
N PRO A 177 -11.80 -5.21 -13.37
CA PRO A 177 -11.13 -4.61 -14.52
C PRO A 177 -11.95 -3.47 -15.16
N GLU A 178 -13.29 -3.58 -15.15
CA GLU A 178 -14.21 -2.56 -15.67
C GLU A 178 -14.19 -1.31 -14.79
N GLU A 179 -14.26 -1.49 -13.45
CA GLU A 179 -14.16 -0.38 -12.49
C GLU A 179 -12.81 0.34 -12.64
N LEU A 180 -11.70 -0.42 -12.71
CA LEU A 180 -10.35 0.15 -12.88
C LEU A 180 -10.20 0.89 -14.22
N ARG A 181 -10.75 0.35 -15.30
CA ARG A 181 -10.73 1.00 -16.61
C ARG A 181 -11.52 2.31 -16.58
N HIS A 182 -12.69 2.30 -15.95
CA HIS A 182 -13.52 3.51 -15.82
C HIS A 182 -12.83 4.59 -14.97
N ILE A 183 -12.17 4.20 -13.86
CA ILE A 183 -11.30 5.12 -13.09
C ILE A 183 -10.23 5.73 -13.98
N GLY A 184 -9.50 4.88 -14.72
CA GLY A 184 -8.43 5.30 -15.61
C GLY A 184 -8.91 6.29 -16.69
N ASP A 185 -10.05 6.02 -17.31
CA ASP A 185 -10.66 6.88 -18.33
C ASP A 185 -11.07 8.26 -17.78
N ILE A 186 -11.63 8.30 -16.57
CA ILE A 186 -11.97 9.56 -15.91
C ILE A 186 -10.69 10.36 -15.60
N CYS A 187 -9.72 9.72 -14.99
CA CYS A 187 -8.47 10.39 -14.60
C CYS A 187 -7.68 10.89 -15.81
N LEU A 188 -7.54 10.06 -16.85
CA LEU A 188 -6.82 10.41 -18.07
C LEU A 188 -7.45 11.62 -18.79
N ARG A 189 -8.78 11.64 -18.92
CA ARG A 189 -9.50 12.76 -19.55
C ARG A 189 -9.33 14.08 -18.82
N ASN A 190 -9.10 14.05 -17.51
CA ASN A 190 -8.97 15.24 -16.66
C ASN A 190 -7.52 15.56 -16.26
N GLY A 191 -6.53 14.80 -16.75
CA GLY A 191 -5.12 15.02 -16.42
C GLY A 191 -4.78 14.71 -14.95
N VAL A 192 -5.58 13.86 -14.30
CA VAL A 192 -5.36 13.38 -12.91
C VAL A 192 -4.43 12.18 -12.93
N PHE A 193 -3.37 12.21 -12.15
CA PHE A 193 -2.41 11.11 -12.06
C PHE A 193 -2.93 10.03 -11.11
N VAL A 194 -2.96 8.77 -11.56
CA VAL A 194 -3.37 7.64 -10.71
C VAL A 194 -2.14 7.08 -10.00
N VAL A 195 -2.17 7.07 -8.67
CA VAL A 195 -1.17 6.44 -7.81
C VAL A 195 -1.84 5.26 -7.12
N ALA A 196 -1.48 4.03 -7.54
CA ALA A 196 -2.09 2.82 -7.01
C ALA A 196 -1.25 2.27 -5.83
N ASP A 197 -1.88 2.18 -4.66
CA ASP A 197 -1.37 1.42 -3.53
C ASP A 197 -1.88 -0.02 -3.62
N GLU A 198 -0.98 -0.92 -3.97
CA GLU A 198 -1.26 -2.34 -4.20
C GLU A 198 -0.59 -3.24 -3.15
N ILE A 199 -0.29 -2.71 -1.96
CA ILE A 199 0.40 -3.46 -0.89
C ILE A 199 -0.27 -4.78 -0.52
N HIS A 200 -1.58 -4.91 -0.77
CA HIS A 200 -2.36 -6.11 -0.48
C HIS A 200 -2.57 -7.02 -1.71
N CYS A 201 -2.01 -6.73 -2.87
CA CYS A 201 -2.33 -7.44 -4.11
C CYS A 201 -2.03 -8.95 -4.05
N GLU A 202 -0.96 -9.35 -3.35
CA GLU A 202 -0.57 -10.75 -3.20
C GLU A 202 -1.47 -11.54 -2.24
N LEU A 203 -2.41 -10.87 -1.54
CA LEU A 203 -3.38 -11.49 -0.63
C LEU A 203 -4.76 -11.69 -1.28
N SER A 204 -4.89 -11.40 -2.58
CA SER A 204 -6.11 -11.67 -3.35
C SER A 204 -6.20 -13.15 -3.66
N LEU A 205 -7.35 -13.78 -3.34
CA LEU A 205 -7.64 -15.21 -3.54
C LEU A 205 -8.59 -15.40 -4.73
#